data_31afaf4768adbe5b066052fcc339abd9
#
_entry.id   31afaf4768adbe5b066052fcc339abd9
#
_cell.length_a   1.000
_cell.length_b   1.000
_cell.length_c   1.000
_cell.angle_alpha   90.00
_cell.angle_beta   90.00
_cell.angle_gamma   90.00
#
_symmetry.space_group_name_H-M   'P 1'
#
loop_
_entity.id
_entity.type
_entity.pdbx_description
1 polymer ?
#
loop_
_entity_poly.entity_id
_entity_poly.type
_entity_poly.pdbx_seq_one_letter_code
_entity_poly.pdbx_strand_id
1 'polypeptide(L)'
;MLKNFVPFFLVIAFFIAIPGHLEAEASTEKFLLEQGTPPPGANLASCEPALEDSNPIVLVPGTFERSAQNWLTLSPELAKKGYCVYAMNYGLTHAGPSTGDIKESAHELKEFVDNVLELTGADKVDIIGHSQGGMMPRQYLKFLDGDNDVENLIAFVPSNHGTAGFFGLERLNSGTADITSCKACQQQLVGSTFLEKLNQGNETPGNVSYTVISTTTDQVVIPYTSAFLDGPEKHVSNITIQDYYPFNLAGHQEIVYDRLSFAFVFDALENEGPADPDRAVK
;
A
#
# COMPACT_ATOMS: atom_id res chain seq x y z
N MET A 1 -54.44 52.86 -2.75
CA MET A 1 -53.89 51.49 -2.80
C MET A 1 -52.64 51.49 -3.68
N LEU A 2 -51.47 51.71 -3.11
CA LEU A 2 -50.18 51.58 -3.82
C LEU A 2 -49.65 50.19 -3.58
N LYS A 3 -49.46 49.40 -4.64
CA LYS A 3 -48.80 48.12 -4.62
C LYS A 3 -47.30 48.34 -4.74
N ASN A 4 -46.54 48.02 -3.69
CA ASN A 4 -45.10 48.01 -3.69
C ASN A 4 -44.60 46.82 -4.51
N PHE A 5 -43.91 47.05 -5.62
CA PHE A 5 -43.17 46.09 -6.39
C PHE A 5 -41.74 45.99 -5.80
N VAL A 6 -41.40 44.84 -5.24
CA VAL A 6 -40.01 44.51 -4.83
C VAL A 6 -39.35 43.85 -6.01
N PRO A 7 -38.26 44.38 -6.56
CA PRO A 7 -37.52 43.70 -7.63
C PRO A 7 -36.70 42.54 -7.05
N PHE A 8 -36.91 41.35 -7.59
CA PHE A 8 -36.14 40.16 -7.30
C PHE A 8 -34.81 40.24 -8.11
N PHE A 9 -33.70 40.54 -7.44
CA PHE A 9 -32.40 40.46 -8.04
C PHE A 9 -31.93 39.01 -8.08
N LEU A 10 -31.90 38.43 -9.27
CA LEU A 10 -31.31 37.13 -9.53
C LEU A 10 -29.78 37.29 -9.54
N VAL A 11 -29.09 36.90 -8.48
CA VAL A 11 -27.62 36.84 -8.46
C VAL A 11 -27.21 35.57 -9.21
N ILE A 12 -26.80 35.74 -10.45
CA ILE A 12 -26.14 34.70 -11.24
C ILE A 12 -24.67 34.66 -10.80
N ALA A 13 -24.31 33.71 -9.97
CA ALA A 13 -22.92 33.44 -9.65
C ALA A 13 -22.26 32.78 -10.89
N PHE A 14 -21.44 33.55 -11.58
CA PHE A 14 -20.53 33.01 -12.60
C PHE A 14 -19.38 32.30 -11.87
N PHE A 15 -19.36 30.99 -11.88
CA PHE A 15 -18.16 30.23 -11.57
C PHE A 15 -17.18 30.40 -12.73
N ILE A 16 -16.19 31.28 -12.54
CA ILE A 16 -15.05 31.36 -13.46
C ILE A 16 -14.14 30.19 -13.13
N ALA A 17 -14.20 29.12 -13.93
CA ALA A 17 -13.24 28.02 -13.85
C ALA A 17 -11.85 28.60 -14.18
N ILE A 18 -10.91 28.46 -13.25
CA ILE A 18 -9.52 28.87 -13.44
C ILE A 18 -8.87 27.83 -14.39
N PRO A 19 -8.31 28.24 -15.55
CA PRO A 19 -7.77 27.30 -16.55
C PRO A 19 -6.75 26.28 -15.98
N GLY A 20 -5.91 26.69 -15.03
CA GLY A 20 -4.92 25.84 -14.40
C GLY A 20 -5.49 24.68 -13.55
N HIS A 21 -6.69 24.84 -12.99
CA HIS A 21 -7.35 23.77 -12.22
C HIS A 21 -7.85 22.65 -13.14
N LEU A 22 -8.38 22.99 -14.31
CA LEU A 22 -8.85 22.01 -15.30
C LEU A 22 -7.69 21.19 -15.90
N GLU A 23 -6.53 21.80 -16.09
CA GLU A 23 -5.33 21.10 -16.60
C GLU A 23 -4.75 20.13 -15.55
N ALA A 24 -4.72 20.51 -14.28
CA ALA A 24 -4.26 19.67 -13.18
C ALA A 24 -5.21 18.46 -12.98
N GLU A 25 -6.52 18.68 -12.94
CA GLU A 25 -7.52 17.58 -12.84
C GLU A 25 -7.40 16.60 -14.02
N ALA A 26 -7.24 17.09 -15.25
CA ALA A 26 -7.09 16.25 -16.42
C ALA A 26 -5.79 15.43 -16.40
N SER A 27 -4.70 15.97 -15.86
CA SER A 27 -3.42 15.25 -15.73
C SER A 27 -3.50 14.13 -14.70
N THR A 28 -4.17 14.38 -13.58
CA THR A 28 -4.34 13.41 -12.50
C THR A 28 -5.30 12.29 -12.87
N GLU A 29 -6.42 12.61 -13.52
CA GLU A 29 -7.33 11.57 -14.04
C GLU A 29 -6.60 10.66 -15.03
N LYS A 30 -5.79 11.22 -15.92
CA LYS A 30 -4.95 10.46 -16.85
C LYS A 30 -3.97 9.56 -16.11
N PHE A 31 -3.28 10.07 -15.09
CA PHE A 31 -2.34 9.30 -14.27
C PHE A 31 -3.01 8.09 -13.61
N LEU A 32 -4.20 8.25 -13.02
CA LEU A 32 -4.96 7.16 -12.43
C LEU A 32 -5.42 6.12 -13.48
N LEU A 33 -5.79 6.57 -14.69
CA LEU A 33 -6.17 5.67 -15.79
C LEU A 33 -4.97 4.84 -16.29
N GLU A 34 -3.75 5.38 -16.27
CA GLU A 34 -2.52 4.68 -16.64
C GLU A 34 -2.22 3.49 -15.71
N GLN A 35 -2.76 3.49 -14.48
CA GLN A 35 -2.67 2.35 -13.56
C GLN A 35 -3.48 1.13 -14.03
N GLY A 36 -4.32 1.28 -15.06
CA GLY A 36 -5.20 0.22 -15.56
C GLY A 36 -6.46 0.06 -14.71
N THR A 37 -7.07 -1.14 -14.74
CA THR A 37 -8.30 -1.39 -13.98
C THR A 37 -8.01 -1.40 -12.48
N PRO A 38 -8.60 -0.50 -11.68
CA PRO A 38 -8.43 -0.49 -10.23
C PRO A 38 -9.31 -1.57 -9.55
N PRO A 39 -9.00 -1.93 -8.30
CA PRO A 39 -9.95 -2.66 -7.45
C PRO A 39 -11.19 -1.80 -7.17
N PRO A 40 -12.33 -2.44 -6.82
CA PRO A 40 -13.56 -1.70 -6.51
C PRO A 40 -13.35 -0.66 -5.40
N GLY A 41 -13.80 0.57 -5.66
CA GLY A 41 -13.72 1.68 -4.70
C GLY A 41 -12.41 2.47 -4.71
N ALA A 42 -11.43 2.07 -5.55
CA ALA A 42 -10.16 2.81 -5.67
C ALA A 42 -10.07 3.69 -6.92
N ASN A 43 -9.07 4.59 -6.93
CA ASN A 43 -8.69 5.47 -8.04
C ASN A 43 -9.82 6.40 -8.52
N LEU A 44 -10.59 6.93 -7.57
CA LEU A 44 -11.59 7.95 -7.84
C LEU A 44 -10.95 9.34 -7.69
N ALA A 45 -10.75 10.06 -8.81
CA ALA A 45 -10.13 11.38 -8.83
C ALA A 45 -10.91 12.42 -7.99
N SER A 46 -12.23 12.27 -7.88
CA SER A 46 -13.09 13.13 -7.07
C SER A 46 -13.38 12.58 -5.68
N CYS A 47 -12.50 11.72 -5.14
CA CYS A 47 -12.71 11.19 -3.80
C CYS A 47 -12.53 12.30 -2.76
N GLU A 48 -13.55 12.47 -1.94
CA GLU A 48 -13.50 13.28 -0.72
C GLU A 48 -13.59 12.32 0.49
N PRO A 49 -12.62 12.34 1.43
CA PRO A 49 -12.68 11.46 2.58
C PRO A 49 -13.88 11.81 3.45
N ALA A 50 -14.65 10.80 3.87
CA ALA A 50 -15.77 10.98 4.79
C ALA A 50 -15.31 11.08 6.25
N LEU A 51 -14.08 10.71 6.53
CA LEU A 51 -13.44 10.80 7.83
C LEU A 51 -12.55 12.04 7.86
N GLU A 52 -12.83 12.96 8.78
CA GLU A 52 -12.02 14.15 9.00
C GLU A 52 -10.60 13.71 9.41
N ASP A 53 -9.59 14.35 8.84
CA ASP A 53 -8.17 14.09 9.10
C ASP A 53 -7.64 12.69 8.68
N SER A 54 -8.38 11.91 7.89
CA SER A 54 -7.86 10.64 7.38
C SER A 54 -6.92 10.83 6.18
N ASN A 55 -5.78 10.15 6.21
CA ASN A 55 -4.87 10.10 5.07
C ASN A 55 -5.48 9.32 3.89
N PRO A 56 -5.15 9.67 2.64
CA PRO A 56 -5.42 8.81 1.49
C PRO A 56 -4.61 7.52 1.60
N ILE A 57 -5.22 6.39 1.22
CA ILE A 57 -4.62 5.06 1.32
C ILE A 57 -4.05 4.66 -0.02
N VAL A 58 -2.76 4.27 -0.05
CA VAL A 58 -2.08 3.73 -1.23
C VAL A 58 -1.94 2.21 -1.09
N LEU A 59 -2.52 1.47 -2.03
CA LEU A 59 -2.49 0.01 -2.07
C LEU A 59 -1.42 -0.49 -3.04
N VAL A 60 -0.46 -1.29 -2.52
CA VAL A 60 0.72 -1.77 -3.25
C VAL A 60 0.69 -3.30 -3.37
N PRO A 61 0.49 -3.87 -4.57
CA PRO A 61 0.35 -5.31 -4.76
C PRO A 61 1.66 -6.09 -4.63
N GLY A 62 1.55 -7.41 -4.53
CA GLY A 62 2.68 -8.34 -4.47
C GLY A 62 3.32 -8.64 -5.82
N THR A 63 4.39 -9.45 -5.82
CA THR A 63 5.07 -9.93 -7.03
C THR A 63 4.11 -10.77 -7.86
N PHE A 64 4.12 -10.58 -9.18
CA PHE A 64 3.21 -11.19 -10.16
C PHE A 64 1.75 -10.78 -10.04
N GLU A 65 1.42 -9.83 -9.18
CA GLU A 65 0.04 -9.41 -8.93
C GLU A 65 -0.26 -8.05 -9.53
N ARG A 66 -1.55 -7.84 -9.84
CA ARG A 66 -2.12 -6.53 -10.16
C ARG A 66 -3.02 -6.08 -9.03
N SER A 67 -3.06 -4.79 -8.79
CA SER A 67 -3.85 -4.18 -7.73
C SER A 67 -5.34 -4.57 -7.78
N ALA A 68 -5.92 -4.67 -8.99
CA ALA A 68 -7.32 -5.05 -9.18
C ALA A 68 -7.69 -6.40 -8.55
N GLN A 69 -6.76 -7.37 -8.56
CA GLN A 69 -6.96 -8.70 -8.01
C GLN A 69 -6.52 -8.76 -6.56
N ASN A 70 -5.33 -8.25 -6.26
CA ASN A 70 -4.75 -8.29 -4.93
C ASN A 70 -5.68 -7.63 -3.88
N TRP A 71 -6.32 -6.54 -4.24
CA TRP A 71 -7.10 -5.72 -3.32
C TRP A 71 -8.63 -5.81 -3.52
N LEU A 72 -9.08 -6.90 -4.17
CA LEU A 72 -10.50 -7.09 -4.51
C LEU A 72 -11.44 -7.04 -3.28
N THR A 73 -10.96 -7.48 -2.11
CA THR A 73 -11.76 -7.55 -0.88
C THR A 73 -11.52 -6.35 0.03
N LEU A 74 -10.25 -5.95 0.24
CA LEU A 74 -9.92 -4.88 1.19
C LEU A 74 -10.30 -3.49 0.66
N SER A 75 -10.04 -3.20 -0.60
CA SER A 75 -10.30 -1.87 -1.19
C SER A 75 -11.75 -1.41 -1.02
N PRO A 76 -12.78 -2.23 -1.35
CA PRO A 76 -14.17 -1.80 -1.15
C PRO A 76 -14.56 -1.66 0.33
N GLU A 77 -13.93 -2.40 1.25
CA GLU A 77 -14.20 -2.22 2.69
C GLU A 77 -13.60 -0.90 3.21
N LEU A 78 -12.40 -0.52 2.74
CA LEU A 78 -11.80 0.78 3.04
C LEU A 78 -12.66 1.92 2.49
N ALA A 79 -13.03 1.86 1.21
CA ALA A 79 -13.89 2.87 0.58
C ALA A 79 -15.25 3.00 1.29
N LYS A 80 -15.87 1.88 1.71
CA LYS A 80 -17.12 1.86 2.47
C LYS A 80 -16.98 2.53 3.85
N LYS A 81 -15.81 2.46 4.46
CA LYS A 81 -15.50 3.16 5.71
C LYS A 81 -15.26 4.67 5.50
N GLY A 82 -15.17 5.14 4.27
CA GLY A 82 -15.01 6.55 3.93
C GLY A 82 -13.58 6.98 3.62
N TYR A 83 -12.65 6.05 3.49
CA TYR A 83 -11.28 6.36 3.04
C TYR A 83 -11.21 6.61 1.54
N CYS A 84 -10.36 7.54 1.13
CA CYS A 84 -9.94 7.67 -0.25
C CYS A 84 -8.84 6.66 -0.56
N VAL A 85 -9.12 5.75 -1.49
CA VAL A 85 -8.24 4.61 -1.79
C VAL A 85 -7.64 4.78 -3.18
N TYR A 86 -6.32 4.66 -3.27
CA TYR A 86 -5.55 4.71 -4.50
C TYR A 86 -4.73 3.44 -4.64
N ALA A 87 -4.79 2.81 -5.80
CA ALA A 87 -4.15 1.51 -6.03
C ALA A 87 -3.24 1.58 -7.24
N MET A 88 -1.96 1.26 -7.05
CA MET A 88 -0.95 1.31 -8.10
C MET A 88 -0.68 -0.06 -8.71
N ASN A 89 -0.16 -0.04 -9.94
CA ASN A 89 0.56 -1.15 -10.56
C ASN A 89 1.97 -0.66 -10.91
N TYR A 90 2.98 -1.48 -10.72
CA TYR A 90 4.39 -1.10 -10.87
C TYR A 90 5.24 -2.25 -11.42
N GLY A 91 6.47 -1.94 -11.79
CA GLY A 91 7.50 -2.91 -12.12
C GLY A 91 7.12 -3.90 -13.21
N LEU A 92 6.36 -3.46 -14.23
CA LEU A 92 5.91 -4.32 -15.33
C LEU A 92 7.07 -4.71 -16.23
N THR A 93 7.29 -6.02 -16.39
CA THR A 93 8.27 -6.57 -17.33
C THR A 93 7.67 -7.69 -18.17
N HIS A 94 8.46 -8.32 -19.03
CA HIS A 94 8.05 -9.52 -19.78
C HIS A 94 7.75 -10.72 -18.86
N ALA A 95 8.31 -10.73 -17.63
CA ALA A 95 8.01 -11.77 -16.64
C ALA A 95 6.64 -11.57 -15.96
N GLY A 96 6.06 -10.38 -16.06
CA GLY A 96 4.76 -10.05 -15.45
C GLY A 96 4.75 -8.74 -14.68
N PRO A 97 3.65 -8.43 -13.99
CA PRO A 97 3.56 -7.26 -13.10
C PRO A 97 4.44 -7.45 -11.87
N SER A 98 4.94 -6.35 -11.32
CA SER A 98 5.75 -6.30 -10.08
C SER A 98 7.00 -7.19 -10.12
N THR A 99 7.63 -7.36 -11.30
CA THR A 99 8.81 -8.20 -11.52
C THR A 99 10.08 -7.42 -11.88
N GLY A 100 9.97 -6.10 -12.01
CA GLY A 100 11.07 -5.17 -12.31
C GLY A 100 12.08 -5.03 -11.15
N ASP A 101 13.06 -4.14 -11.33
CA ASP A 101 13.99 -3.80 -10.25
C ASP A 101 13.24 -3.09 -9.12
N ILE A 102 13.39 -3.56 -7.88
CA ILE A 102 12.68 -3.02 -6.72
C ILE A 102 13.06 -1.57 -6.44
N LYS A 103 14.28 -1.13 -6.78
CA LYS A 103 14.67 0.27 -6.60
C LYS A 103 13.92 1.17 -7.57
N GLU A 104 13.80 0.75 -8.84
CA GLU A 104 13.00 1.46 -9.84
C GLU A 104 11.51 1.47 -9.43
N SER A 105 11.01 0.34 -8.95
CA SER A 105 9.64 0.24 -8.42
C SER A 105 9.38 1.18 -7.22
N ALA A 106 10.40 1.44 -6.41
CA ALA A 106 10.30 2.42 -5.32
C ALA A 106 10.26 3.87 -5.85
N HIS A 107 10.90 4.16 -6.99
CA HIS A 107 10.72 5.45 -7.68
C HIS A 107 9.32 5.59 -8.29
N GLU A 108 8.77 4.50 -8.88
CA GLU A 108 7.39 4.48 -9.35
C GLU A 108 6.40 4.72 -8.18
N LEU A 109 6.65 4.13 -7.00
CA LEU A 109 5.85 4.38 -5.79
C LEU A 109 5.97 5.83 -5.33
N LYS A 110 7.17 6.39 -5.32
CA LYS A 110 7.36 7.81 -4.98
C LYS A 110 6.53 8.71 -5.88
N GLU A 111 6.65 8.53 -7.21
CA GLU A 111 5.87 9.30 -8.18
C GLU A 111 4.36 9.12 -7.96
N PHE A 112 3.92 7.90 -7.63
CA PHE A 112 2.52 7.62 -7.32
C PHE A 112 2.05 8.36 -6.07
N VAL A 113 2.82 8.34 -4.99
CA VAL A 113 2.52 9.06 -3.74
C VAL A 113 2.50 10.56 -3.98
N ASP A 114 3.50 11.11 -4.68
CA ASP A 114 3.56 12.55 -5.01
C ASP A 114 2.26 13.00 -5.74
N ASN A 115 1.79 12.21 -6.71
CA ASN A 115 0.55 12.49 -7.43
C ASN A 115 -0.71 12.38 -6.54
N VAL A 116 -0.75 11.41 -5.62
CA VAL A 116 -1.88 11.27 -4.68
C VAL A 116 -1.91 12.45 -3.71
N LEU A 117 -0.77 12.88 -3.18
CA LEU A 117 -0.68 14.05 -2.30
C LEU A 117 -1.09 15.34 -3.03
N GLU A 118 -0.64 15.53 -4.28
CA GLU A 118 -1.04 16.67 -5.11
C GLU A 118 -2.56 16.66 -5.37
N LEU A 119 -3.11 15.48 -5.69
CA LEU A 119 -4.55 15.32 -5.95
C LEU A 119 -5.41 15.63 -4.74
N THR A 120 -5.03 15.11 -3.58
CA THR A 120 -5.86 15.15 -2.37
C THR A 120 -5.60 16.38 -1.51
N GLY A 121 -4.44 17.02 -1.68
CA GLY A 121 -3.97 18.08 -0.80
C GLY A 121 -3.62 17.60 0.61
N ALA A 122 -3.50 16.28 0.82
CA ALA A 122 -3.08 15.72 2.09
C ALA A 122 -1.57 15.90 2.31
N ASP A 123 -1.16 15.99 3.57
CA ASP A 123 0.26 16.10 3.95
C ASP A 123 0.96 14.74 3.88
N LYS A 124 0.22 13.63 4.09
CA LYS A 124 0.74 12.27 4.14
C LYS A 124 -0.22 11.25 3.53
N VAL A 125 0.29 10.07 3.23
CA VAL A 125 -0.48 8.89 2.85
C VAL A 125 -0.30 7.77 3.88
N ASP A 126 -1.24 6.81 3.89
CA ASP A 126 -1.06 5.49 4.50
C ASP A 126 -0.81 4.46 3.41
N ILE A 127 0.21 3.62 3.55
CA ILE A 127 0.53 2.57 2.59
C ILE A 127 0.10 1.22 3.14
N ILE A 128 -0.68 0.48 2.35
CA ILE A 128 -1.01 -0.92 2.63
C ILE A 128 -0.40 -1.78 1.53
N GLY A 129 0.50 -2.67 1.89
CA GLY A 129 1.24 -3.49 0.95
C GLY A 129 1.14 -4.99 1.21
N HIS A 130 1.23 -5.78 0.13
CA HIS A 130 1.26 -7.24 0.19
C HIS A 130 2.61 -7.77 -0.29
N SER A 131 3.21 -8.71 0.46
CA SER A 131 4.44 -9.38 0.03
C SER A 131 5.55 -8.38 -0.34
N GLN A 132 6.06 -8.39 -1.59
CA GLN A 132 6.96 -7.36 -2.11
C GLN A 132 6.42 -5.94 -1.90
N GLY A 133 5.11 -5.74 -2.11
CA GLY A 133 4.46 -4.44 -1.91
C GLY A 133 4.42 -3.97 -0.45
N GLY A 134 4.62 -4.87 0.51
CA GLY A 134 4.83 -4.52 1.92
C GLY A 134 6.30 -4.26 2.27
N MET A 135 7.25 -4.79 1.49
CA MET A 135 8.70 -4.59 1.70
C MET A 135 9.27 -3.44 0.87
N MET A 136 8.88 -3.31 -0.42
CA MET A 136 9.40 -2.31 -1.35
C MET A 136 9.20 -0.86 -0.85
N PRO A 137 8.08 -0.49 -0.18
CA PRO A 137 7.93 0.85 0.38
C PRO A 137 9.06 1.24 1.34
N ARG A 138 9.71 0.29 2.03
CA ARG A 138 10.88 0.60 2.87
C ARG A 138 12.07 1.13 2.08
N GLN A 139 12.20 0.74 0.79
CA GLN A 139 13.20 1.33 -0.12
C GLN A 139 12.88 2.81 -0.39
N TYR A 140 11.61 3.15 -0.59
CA TYR A 140 11.14 4.52 -0.73
C TYR A 140 11.37 5.32 0.55
N LEU A 141 10.88 4.82 1.71
CA LEU A 141 11.02 5.48 3.00
C LEU A 141 12.48 5.77 3.37
N LYS A 142 13.38 4.83 3.11
CA LYS A 142 14.77 4.89 3.58
C LYS A 142 15.72 5.66 2.68
N PHE A 143 15.48 5.67 1.36
CA PHE A 143 16.45 6.14 0.38
C PHE A 143 15.92 7.22 -0.57
N LEU A 144 14.63 7.55 -0.48
CA LEU A 144 13.97 8.51 -1.35
C LEU A 144 13.15 9.56 -0.57
N ASP A 145 13.49 9.75 0.72
CA ASP A 145 12.88 10.71 1.66
C ASP A 145 11.37 10.49 1.90
N GLY A 146 10.86 9.27 1.63
CA GLY A 146 9.43 8.94 1.75
C GLY A 146 8.92 8.88 3.19
N ASP A 147 9.81 8.84 4.18
CA ASP A 147 9.46 8.89 5.60
C ASP A 147 8.85 10.25 6.04
N ASN A 148 8.91 11.28 5.19
CA ASN A 148 8.21 12.54 5.38
C ASN A 148 6.75 12.48 4.88
N ASP A 149 6.47 11.63 3.88
CA ASP A 149 5.23 11.59 3.12
C ASP A 149 4.28 10.47 3.60
N VAL A 150 4.74 9.59 4.50
CA VAL A 150 4.00 8.40 4.96
C VAL A 150 3.79 8.44 6.46
N GLU A 151 2.54 8.17 6.89
CA GLU A 151 2.22 8.01 8.31
C GLU A 151 2.27 6.54 8.73
N ASN A 152 1.61 5.65 7.99
CA ASN A 152 1.54 4.23 8.28
C ASN A 152 2.05 3.39 7.09
N LEU A 153 2.86 2.36 7.40
CA LEU A 153 3.14 1.24 6.51
C LEU A 153 2.57 -0.04 7.11
N ILE A 154 1.46 -0.51 6.55
CA ILE A 154 0.76 -1.72 6.96
C ILE A 154 1.06 -2.80 5.93
N ALA A 155 1.70 -3.88 6.34
CA ALA A 155 2.24 -4.88 5.43
C ALA A 155 1.71 -6.28 5.74
N PHE A 156 1.03 -6.88 4.77
CA PHE A 156 0.66 -8.29 4.81
C PHE A 156 1.82 -9.16 4.30
N VAL A 157 2.29 -10.05 5.13
CA VAL A 157 3.31 -11.06 4.82
C VAL A 157 4.49 -10.55 3.99
N PRO A 158 5.10 -9.40 4.38
CA PRO A 158 6.14 -8.77 3.59
C PRO A 158 7.41 -9.60 3.53
N SER A 159 8.12 -9.57 2.41
CA SER A 159 9.42 -10.23 2.25
C SER A 159 10.60 -9.41 2.83
N ASN A 160 10.45 -8.87 4.05
CA ASN A 160 11.40 -7.92 4.65
C ASN A 160 12.83 -8.46 4.78
N HIS A 161 12.98 -9.72 5.19
CA HIS A 161 14.28 -10.42 5.27
C HIS A 161 14.41 -11.51 4.19
N GLY A 162 13.54 -11.45 3.20
CA GLY A 162 13.55 -12.33 2.05
C GLY A 162 12.83 -13.64 2.25
N THR A 163 12.91 -14.44 1.21
CA THR A 163 12.36 -15.79 1.17
C THR A 163 13.45 -16.77 0.72
N ALA A 164 13.39 -18.00 1.24
CA ALA A 164 14.28 -19.08 0.78
C ALA A 164 13.86 -19.60 -0.61
N GLY A 165 12.65 -19.30 -1.07
CA GLY A 165 12.18 -19.69 -2.39
C GLY A 165 10.75 -19.23 -2.66
N PHE A 166 10.38 -19.09 -3.97
CA PHE A 166 9.04 -18.78 -4.42
C PHE A 166 8.35 -20.06 -4.88
N PHE A 167 7.34 -20.56 -4.19
CA PHE A 167 6.51 -21.72 -4.60
C PHE A 167 7.34 -22.95 -5.06
N GLY A 168 8.38 -23.32 -4.33
CA GLY A 168 9.29 -24.40 -4.73
C GLY A 168 10.29 -24.01 -5.83
N LEU A 169 10.43 -22.72 -6.12
CA LEU A 169 11.48 -22.14 -6.94
C LEU A 169 12.88 -22.25 -6.32
N GLU A 170 13.01 -22.83 -5.12
CA GLU A 170 14.27 -23.39 -4.62
C GLU A 170 14.95 -24.31 -5.66
N ARG A 171 14.16 -24.91 -6.53
CA ARG A 171 14.63 -25.67 -7.69
C ARG A 171 15.13 -24.81 -8.83
N LEU A 172 14.93 -23.50 -8.82
CA LEU A 172 15.39 -22.60 -9.88
C LEU A 172 16.90 -22.33 -9.79
N ASN A 173 17.54 -22.57 -8.67
CA ASN A 173 19.01 -22.73 -8.62
C ASN A 173 19.50 -23.95 -9.43
N SER A 174 18.60 -24.81 -9.90
CA SER A 174 18.89 -25.99 -10.72
C SER A 174 18.72 -25.78 -12.24
N GLY A 175 18.56 -24.53 -12.71
CA GLY A 175 18.67 -24.20 -14.13
C GLY A 175 17.45 -24.46 -15.01
N THR A 176 16.25 -24.64 -14.46
CA THR A 176 15.04 -25.02 -15.22
C THR A 176 13.93 -23.98 -15.30
N ALA A 177 14.03 -22.84 -14.61
CA ALA A 177 13.16 -21.69 -14.87
C ALA A 177 14.00 -20.42 -14.88
N ASP A 178 13.74 -19.59 -15.85
CA ASP A 178 14.47 -18.34 -16.08
C ASP A 178 13.94 -17.24 -15.14
N ILE A 179 14.41 -17.27 -13.86
CA ILE A 179 14.24 -16.12 -12.96
C ILE A 179 15.12 -14.93 -13.37
N THR A 180 15.94 -15.08 -14.42
CA THR A 180 16.76 -13.97 -14.91
C THR A 180 15.91 -12.82 -15.43
N SER A 181 14.68 -13.09 -15.86
CA SER A 181 13.71 -12.08 -16.27
C SER A 181 12.93 -11.42 -15.12
N CYS A 182 12.92 -12.01 -13.91
CA CYS A 182 12.31 -11.43 -12.72
C CYS A 182 13.36 -10.86 -11.78
N LYS A 183 13.70 -9.59 -11.96
CA LYS A 183 14.69 -8.91 -11.13
C LYS A 183 14.25 -8.82 -9.67
N ALA A 184 12.98 -8.50 -9.44
CA ALA A 184 12.39 -8.45 -8.11
C ALA A 184 12.50 -9.80 -7.38
N CYS A 185 12.29 -10.93 -8.10
CA CYS A 185 12.43 -12.25 -7.49
C CYS A 185 13.84 -12.51 -6.95
N GLN A 186 14.87 -12.09 -7.70
CA GLN A 186 16.27 -12.23 -7.28
C GLN A 186 16.55 -11.34 -6.05
N GLN A 187 16.02 -10.13 -6.04
CA GLN A 187 16.22 -9.16 -4.96
C GLN A 187 15.53 -9.56 -3.66
N GLN A 188 14.49 -10.37 -3.72
CA GLN A 188 13.75 -10.88 -2.55
C GLN A 188 14.33 -12.20 -1.98
N LEU A 189 15.37 -12.76 -2.58
CA LEU A 189 16.02 -13.94 -1.99
C LEU A 189 16.81 -13.57 -0.73
N VAL A 190 16.79 -14.45 0.25
CA VAL A 190 17.61 -14.35 1.47
C VAL A 190 19.09 -14.19 1.07
N GLY A 191 19.77 -13.22 1.67
CA GLY A 191 21.18 -12.92 1.39
C GLY A 191 21.42 -12.16 0.07
N SER A 192 20.37 -11.65 -0.57
CA SER A 192 20.55 -10.75 -1.70
C SER A 192 21.19 -9.43 -1.26
N THR A 193 22.07 -8.89 -2.08
CA THR A 193 22.72 -7.60 -1.81
C THR A 193 21.71 -6.45 -1.69
N PHE A 194 20.54 -6.59 -2.28
CA PHE A 194 19.45 -5.63 -2.13
C PHE A 194 18.92 -5.63 -0.70
N LEU A 195 18.52 -6.80 -0.16
CA LEU A 195 18.00 -6.92 1.19
C LEU A 195 19.05 -6.62 2.26
N GLU A 196 20.29 -7.05 2.06
CA GLU A 196 21.40 -6.68 2.95
C GLU A 196 21.51 -5.16 3.09
N LYS A 197 21.43 -4.43 1.97
CA LYS A 197 21.50 -2.98 1.97
C LYS A 197 20.24 -2.34 2.58
N LEU A 198 19.05 -2.87 2.27
CA LEU A 198 17.78 -2.38 2.78
C LEU A 198 17.71 -2.50 4.30
N ASN A 199 18.17 -3.63 4.85
CA ASN A 199 18.12 -3.95 6.27
C ASN A 199 19.34 -3.43 7.05
N GLN A 200 20.35 -2.88 6.39
CA GLN A 200 21.52 -2.34 7.07
C GLN A 200 21.15 -1.15 7.97
N GLY A 201 21.45 -1.23 9.27
CA GLY A 201 21.20 -0.18 10.25
C GLY A 201 19.73 -0.11 10.67
N ASN A 202 19.11 1.09 10.63
CA ASN A 202 17.70 1.24 11.01
C ASN A 202 16.76 0.66 9.94
N GLU A 203 15.95 -0.33 10.30
CA GLU A 203 14.99 -0.98 9.41
C GLU A 203 13.68 -0.18 9.28
N THR A 204 13.41 0.67 10.25
CA THR A 204 12.17 1.43 10.41
C THR A 204 12.46 2.94 10.53
N PRO A 205 12.89 3.58 9.42
CA PRO A 205 13.26 5.00 9.42
C PRO A 205 12.05 5.91 9.66
N GLY A 206 12.33 7.12 10.11
CA GLY A 206 11.35 8.19 10.29
C GLY A 206 10.43 8.02 11.50
N ASN A 207 9.35 8.78 11.47
CA ASN A 207 8.23 8.69 12.42
C ASN A 207 7.08 7.85 11.88
N VAL A 208 7.37 6.94 10.97
CA VAL A 208 6.39 6.05 10.36
C VAL A 208 5.98 4.96 11.35
N SER A 209 4.71 4.60 11.36
CA SER A 209 4.17 3.47 12.10
C SER A 209 4.17 2.22 11.22
N TYR A 210 4.83 1.16 11.67
CA TYR A 210 5.00 -0.08 10.91
C TYR A 210 4.15 -1.19 11.52
N THR A 211 3.16 -1.68 10.79
CA THR A 211 2.36 -2.85 11.16
C THR A 211 2.63 -4.00 10.21
N VAL A 212 3.17 -5.10 10.71
CA VAL A 212 3.41 -6.32 9.95
C VAL A 212 2.41 -7.39 10.36
N ILE A 213 1.63 -7.88 9.42
CA ILE A 213 0.61 -8.92 9.63
C ILE A 213 1.09 -10.19 8.92
N SER A 214 1.44 -11.22 9.69
CA SER A 214 1.99 -12.48 9.19
C SER A 214 1.13 -13.67 9.56
N THR A 215 1.37 -14.80 8.89
CA THR A 215 0.66 -16.06 9.12
C THR A 215 1.65 -17.23 9.23
N THR A 216 1.41 -18.15 10.17
CA THR A 216 2.22 -19.37 10.33
C THR A 216 2.06 -20.34 9.15
N THR A 217 1.02 -20.14 8.32
CA THR A 217 0.73 -20.95 7.13
C THR A 217 1.25 -20.32 5.85
N ASP A 218 2.16 -19.35 5.94
CA ASP A 218 2.83 -18.73 4.78
C ASP A 218 3.69 -19.78 4.04
N GLN A 219 3.43 -19.90 2.72
CA GLN A 219 4.14 -20.86 1.86
C GLN A 219 5.21 -20.17 0.99
N VAL A 220 5.34 -18.84 1.07
CA VAL A 220 6.26 -18.03 0.28
C VAL A 220 7.33 -17.41 1.16
N VAL A 221 6.96 -16.64 2.17
CA VAL A 221 7.90 -16.06 3.13
C VAL A 221 8.18 -17.05 4.23
N ILE A 222 9.27 -17.80 4.09
CA ILE A 222 9.66 -18.90 4.98
C ILE A 222 11.07 -18.65 5.54
N PRO A 223 11.23 -18.67 6.88
CA PRO A 223 10.18 -18.75 7.90
C PRO A 223 9.28 -17.49 7.90
N TYR A 224 8.02 -17.63 8.31
CA TYR A 224 7.07 -16.50 8.31
C TYR A 224 7.57 -15.28 9.13
N THR A 225 8.42 -15.53 10.12
CA THR A 225 9.08 -14.49 10.93
C THR A 225 10.10 -13.67 10.16
N SER A 226 10.50 -14.08 8.93
CA SER A 226 11.29 -13.25 8.02
C SER A 226 10.57 -11.98 7.57
N ALA A 227 9.26 -11.92 7.80
CA ALA A 227 8.45 -10.72 7.56
C ALA A 227 8.62 -9.65 8.66
N PHE A 228 9.02 -10.03 9.87
CA PHE A 228 9.07 -9.12 11.01
C PHE A 228 10.16 -8.06 10.87
N LEU A 229 9.93 -6.91 11.48
CA LEU A 229 10.86 -5.78 11.50
C LEU A 229 11.42 -5.55 12.89
N ASP A 230 12.69 -5.17 12.95
CA ASP A 230 13.30 -4.67 14.16
C ASP A 230 13.04 -3.17 14.32
N GLY A 231 12.58 -2.77 15.49
CA GLY A 231 12.32 -1.38 15.81
C GLY A 231 11.70 -1.19 17.20
N PRO A 232 11.56 0.05 17.66
CA PRO A 232 10.88 0.32 18.92
C PRO A 232 9.40 -0.05 18.87
N GLU A 233 8.87 -0.66 19.92
CA GLU A 233 7.44 -1.07 20.03
C GLU A 233 6.45 0.06 19.76
N LYS A 234 6.83 1.30 20.03
CA LYS A 234 6.00 2.47 19.72
C LYS A 234 5.86 2.75 18.20
N HIS A 235 6.73 2.16 17.38
CA HIS A 235 6.75 2.33 15.91
C HIS A 235 6.51 1.03 15.17
N VAL A 236 6.69 -0.13 15.80
CA VAL A 236 6.62 -1.43 15.13
C VAL A 236 5.70 -2.38 15.87
N SER A 237 4.74 -2.95 15.15
CA SER A 237 3.91 -4.06 15.61
C SER A 237 4.06 -5.24 14.64
N ASN A 238 4.61 -6.35 15.12
CA ASN A 238 4.73 -7.61 14.37
C ASN A 238 3.66 -8.58 14.86
N ILE A 239 2.68 -8.87 14.03
CA ILE A 239 1.48 -9.63 14.38
C ILE A 239 1.48 -10.96 13.65
N THR A 240 1.28 -12.07 14.39
CA THR A 240 0.97 -13.37 13.82
C THR A 240 -0.53 -13.61 13.98
N ILE A 241 -1.26 -13.74 12.86
CA ILE A 241 -2.73 -13.83 12.89
C ILE A 241 -3.22 -14.99 13.77
N GLN A 242 -2.48 -16.10 13.85
CA GLN A 242 -2.85 -17.28 14.64
C GLN A 242 -2.75 -17.06 16.16
N ASP A 243 -2.03 -16.06 16.63
CA ASP A 243 -1.97 -15.71 18.05
C ASP A 243 -3.34 -15.19 18.54
N TYR A 244 -4.13 -14.62 17.63
CA TYR A 244 -5.46 -14.06 17.90
C TYR A 244 -6.59 -14.90 17.31
N TYR A 245 -6.35 -15.56 16.20
CA TYR A 245 -7.29 -16.43 15.49
C TYR A 245 -6.65 -17.81 15.25
N PRO A 246 -6.55 -18.69 16.28
CA PRO A 246 -5.74 -19.91 16.23
C PRO A 246 -6.10 -20.91 15.14
N PHE A 247 -7.34 -20.85 14.62
CA PHE A 247 -7.82 -21.73 13.55
C PHE A 247 -7.81 -21.07 12.18
N ASN A 248 -7.22 -19.87 12.06
CA ASN A 248 -7.06 -19.21 10.76
C ASN A 248 -6.05 -19.99 9.91
N LEU A 249 -6.43 -20.29 8.66
CA LEU A 249 -5.63 -21.06 7.70
C LEU A 249 -5.22 -20.22 6.48
N ALA A 250 -5.45 -18.90 6.51
CA ALA A 250 -5.06 -18.01 5.42
C ALA A 250 -3.54 -18.06 5.23
N GLY A 251 -3.10 -18.47 4.04
CA GLY A 251 -1.71 -18.48 3.63
C GLY A 251 -1.27 -17.16 3.02
N HIS A 252 -0.16 -17.19 2.28
CA HIS A 252 0.46 -16.01 1.70
C HIS A 252 -0.49 -15.19 0.81
N GLN A 253 -1.27 -15.87 -0.03
CA GLN A 253 -2.20 -15.22 -0.96
C GLN A 253 -3.56 -14.94 -0.32
N GLU A 254 -4.02 -15.82 0.56
CA GLU A 254 -5.36 -15.75 1.14
C GLU A 254 -5.49 -14.65 2.20
N ILE A 255 -4.37 -14.27 2.85
CA ILE A 255 -4.40 -13.30 3.96
C ILE A 255 -4.93 -11.92 3.55
N VAL A 256 -4.72 -11.50 2.29
CA VAL A 256 -5.22 -10.20 1.78
C VAL A 256 -6.72 -10.21 1.47
N TYR A 257 -7.35 -11.38 1.52
CA TYR A 257 -8.80 -11.58 1.39
C TYR A 257 -9.46 -11.94 2.72
N ASP A 258 -8.64 -12.21 3.75
CA ASP A 258 -9.13 -12.63 5.06
C ASP A 258 -9.59 -11.42 5.89
N ARG A 259 -10.90 -11.37 6.12
CA ARG A 259 -11.52 -10.27 6.87
C ARG A 259 -11.09 -10.19 8.34
N LEU A 260 -10.60 -11.30 8.92
CA LEU A 260 -10.10 -11.27 10.29
C LEU A 260 -8.78 -10.49 10.38
N SER A 261 -7.93 -10.57 9.34
CA SER A 261 -6.70 -9.79 9.28
C SER A 261 -6.96 -8.27 9.12
N PHE A 262 -8.11 -7.88 8.56
CA PHE A 262 -8.48 -6.48 8.38
C PHE A 262 -8.71 -5.73 9.69
N ALA A 263 -9.00 -6.44 10.80
CA ALA A 263 -9.11 -5.82 12.11
C ALA A 263 -7.82 -5.06 12.48
N PHE A 264 -6.65 -5.63 12.19
CA PHE A 264 -5.36 -5.02 12.44
C PHE A 264 -5.08 -3.82 11.50
N VAL A 265 -5.57 -3.89 10.25
CA VAL A 265 -5.49 -2.76 9.31
C VAL A 265 -6.29 -1.57 9.85
N PHE A 266 -7.55 -1.82 10.22
CA PHE A 266 -8.42 -0.74 10.72
C PHE A 266 -7.91 -0.17 12.03
N ASP A 267 -7.38 -1.01 12.91
CA ASP A 267 -6.80 -0.53 14.17
C ASP A 267 -5.63 0.42 13.92
N ALA A 268 -4.73 0.10 12.98
CA ALA A 268 -3.59 0.96 12.61
C ALA A 268 -4.05 2.28 11.94
N LEU A 269 -5.13 2.26 11.17
CA LEU A 269 -5.66 3.46 10.49
C LEU A 269 -6.48 4.37 11.40
N GLU A 270 -7.08 3.82 12.46
CA GLU A 270 -8.03 4.53 13.33
C GLU A 270 -7.38 5.03 14.64
N ASN A 271 -6.09 4.70 14.88
CA ASN A 271 -5.40 5.06 16.11
C ASN A 271 -3.96 5.54 15.83
N GLU A 272 -3.39 6.30 16.75
CA GLU A 272 -1.96 6.66 16.69
C GLU A 272 -1.06 5.44 16.89
N GLY A 273 0.02 5.39 16.10
CA GLY A 273 1.03 4.33 16.16
C GLY A 273 0.63 3.08 15.37
N PRO A 274 1.45 2.02 15.44
CA PRO A 274 1.16 0.77 14.76
C PRO A 274 -0.05 0.06 15.40
N ALA A 275 -0.63 -0.92 14.70
CA ALA A 275 -1.76 -1.67 15.23
C ALA A 275 -1.44 -2.27 16.61
N ASP A 276 -2.36 -2.07 17.56
CA ASP A 276 -2.40 -2.81 18.81
C ASP A 276 -3.31 -4.04 18.62
N PRO A 277 -2.74 -5.25 18.53
CA PRO A 277 -3.53 -6.42 18.22
C PRO A 277 -4.54 -6.77 19.31
N ASP A 278 -4.28 -6.44 20.59
CA ASP A 278 -5.22 -6.64 21.68
C ASP A 278 -6.41 -5.66 21.62
N ARG A 279 -6.22 -4.50 21.01
CA ARG A 279 -7.29 -3.53 20.74
C ARG A 279 -8.10 -3.96 19.52
N ALA A 280 -7.42 -4.39 18.45
CA ALA A 280 -8.00 -4.75 17.17
C ALA A 280 -9.02 -5.90 17.25
N VAL A 281 -8.86 -6.85 18.19
CA VAL A 281 -9.69 -8.06 18.28
C VAL A 281 -10.80 -7.97 19.34
N LYS A 282 -11.01 -6.81 19.95
CA LYS A 282 -12.10 -6.56 20.91
C LYS A 282 -13.40 -6.21 20.20
#